data_e66e39c1e629c6d03e083aa5e9fa5f26
#
_entry.id   e66e39c1e629c6d03e083aa5e9fa5f26
#
_cell.length_a   1.000
_cell.length_b   1.000
_cell.length_c   1.000
_cell.angle_alpha   90.00
_cell.angle_beta   90.00
_cell.angle_gamma   90.00
#
_symmetry.space_group_name_H-M   'P 1'
#
loop_
_entity.id
_entity.type
_entity.pdbx_description
1 polymer ?
#
loop_
_entity_poly.entity_id
_entity_poly.type
_entity_poly.pdbx_seq_one_letter_code
_entity_poly.pdbx_strand_id
1 'polypeptide(L)'
;MDSRLRGNDKLRRIYNFLKHNPLLAVSTGLLLLFSAVVFLFTEWSYQSIEVLSLWVRSHFGYFYLYLGLGCVLLLLGIAVSPWGKLKLGKPNEKPEHSLWAWASMLYSTGMGAGILLRAVQEPVFMQQNPPFGSNTTPEVLALEFTFYQWGFTAWAFYGLFALIIGHALFAKHQKVLVSSSIPQKFKGTKRANAVDILAIITTVFGLIAAIGLGTAQITGGLNHVFQSEFGVTITLLLALLISAIAFVSVWLGVDKGIKQISKFNILVTLLLLAFVFVNSNMGDILLSFGKASWHYLMDFVPMSIAVGRYDPGIDFLTDWTFYYWAFWLAWAPFTGIFIARISRGRTLRQMLLGVLVIPSLGTFFWFSVFGTSAFEIIESWGSYQNEFGSVFSSIFIFFGEYPFSGLLNGITILLLVSFLVTSVDSAVFVLSMFTDKGNPDPQKKHRLIWSIFILLATLALILLGNAKPDIDVLTAVQKLLIITSLPFAFFMVFMAAVFLSGFKGNTQ
;
A
#
# COMPACT_ATOMS: atom_id res chain seq x y z
N MET A 1 -47.14 -19.73 8.03
CA MET A 1 -46.86 -18.97 9.27
C MET A 1 -45.44 -19.12 9.80
N ASP A 2 -44.78 -20.25 9.52
CA ASP A 2 -43.42 -20.57 10.06
C ASP A 2 -42.24 -19.79 9.38
N SER A 3 -42.37 -19.39 8.12
CA SER A 3 -41.29 -18.68 7.39
C SER A 3 -41.08 -17.22 7.83
N ARG A 4 -42.15 -16.52 8.27
CA ARG A 4 -42.08 -15.15 8.81
C ARG A 4 -41.46 -15.11 10.23
N LEU A 5 -41.70 -16.13 11.04
CA LEU A 5 -41.14 -16.25 12.39
C LEU A 5 -39.62 -16.54 12.31
N ARG A 6 -39.18 -17.42 11.41
CA ARG A 6 -37.74 -17.70 11.16
C ARG A 6 -37.00 -16.50 10.58
N GLY A 7 -37.67 -15.69 9.76
CA GLY A 7 -37.11 -14.44 9.23
C GLY A 7 -36.84 -13.41 10.33
N ASN A 8 -37.81 -13.21 11.24
CA ASN A 8 -37.67 -12.29 12.36
C ASN A 8 -36.55 -12.70 13.35
N ASP A 9 -36.38 -14.00 13.62
CA ASP A 9 -35.28 -14.49 14.47
C ASP A 9 -33.90 -14.29 13.86
N LYS A 10 -33.76 -14.48 12.54
CA LYS A 10 -32.49 -14.19 11.83
C LYS A 10 -32.16 -12.70 11.88
N LEU A 11 -33.11 -11.84 11.59
CA LEU A 11 -32.92 -10.37 11.62
C LEU A 11 -32.57 -9.91 13.05
N ARG A 12 -33.21 -10.44 14.06
CA ARG A 12 -32.93 -10.14 15.47
C ARG A 12 -31.50 -10.58 15.87
N ARG A 13 -31.03 -11.74 15.37
CA ARG A 13 -29.66 -12.22 15.59
C ARG A 13 -28.64 -11.31 14.92
N ILE A 14 -28.89 -10.88 13.69
CA ILE A 14 -28.03 -9.94 12.95
C ILE A 14 -27.98 -8.59 13.68
N TYR A 15 -29.13 -8.03 14.05
CA TYR A 15 -29.22 -6.78 14.80
C TYR A 15 -28.46 -6.88 16.14
N ASN A 16 -28.63 -7.92 16.91
CA ASN A 16 -27.92 -8.12 18.17
C ASN A 16 -26.39 -8.24 17.93
N PHE A 17 -25.95 -8.96 16.88
CA PHE A 17 -24.56 -9.10 16.55
C PHE A 17 -23.93 -7.73 16.19
N LEU A 18 -24.57 -6.93 15.34
CA LEU A 18 -24.10 -5.59 14.95
C LEU A 18 -24.08 -4.63 16.15
N LYS A 19 -25.11 -4.67 17.02
CA LYS A 19 -25.16 -3.87 18.24
C LYS A 19 -23.99 -4.14 19.19
N HIS A 20 -23.51 -5.38 19.25
CA HIS A 20 -22.36 -5.76 20.09
C HIS A 20 -21.00 -5.51 19.42
N ASN A 21 -21.00 -5.18 18.10
CA ASN A 21 -19.81 -4.90 17.31
C ASN A 21 -19.91 -3.54 16.58
N PRO A 22 -19.91 -2.41 17.32
CA PRO A 22 -20.18 -1.09 16.73
C PRO A 22 -19.14 -0.67 15.69
N LEU A 23 -17.86 -1.04 15.83
CA LEU A 23 -16.83 -0.75 14.83
C LEU A 23 -17.16 -1.43 13.50
N LEU A 24 -17.60 -2.70 13.53
CA LEU A 24 -18.01 -3.41 12.32
C LEU A 24 -19.23 -2.74 11.70
N ALA A 25 -20.27 -2.49 12.50
CA ALA A 25 -21.55 -1.95 12.03
C ALA A 25 -21.37 -0.57 11.37
N VAL A 26 -20.61 0.34 11.99
CA VAL A 26 -20.40 1.70 11.45
C VAL A 26 -19.52 1.63 10.21
N SER A 27 -18.39 0.90 10.25
CA SER A 27 -17.47 0.85 9.11
C SER A 27 -18.09 0.20 7.88
N THR A 28 -18.80 -0.93 8.04
CA THR A 28 -19.49 -1.57 6.92
C THR A 28 -20.70 -0.76 6.44
N GLY A 29 -21.38 -0.05 7.32
CA GLY A 29 -22.46 0.88 6.96
C GLY A 29 -21.95 2.04 6.10
N LEU A 30 -20.80 2.63 6.44
CA LEU A 30 -20.16 3.69 5.64
C LEU A 30 -19.74 3.18 4.25
N LEU A 31 -19.19 1.96 4.18
CA LEU A 31 -18.81 1.36 2.89
C LEU A 31 -20.03 0.99 2.04
N LEU A 32 -21.10 0.52 2.66
CA LEU A 32 -22.36 0.26 1.96
C LEU A 32 -22.94 1.55 1.39
N LEU A 33 -22.94 2.62 2.19
CA LEU A 33 -23.37 3.95 1.72
C LEU A 33 -22.52 4.44 0.55
N PHE A 34 -21.19 4.38 0.67
CA PHE A 34 -20.27 4.72 -0.41
C PHE A 34 -20.58 3.94 -1.67
N SER A 35 -20.64 2.61 -1.57
CA SER A 35 -20.91 1.74 -2.72
C SER A 35 -22.28 2.01 -3.35
N ALA A 36 -23.33 2.18 -2.53
CA ALA A 36 -24.67 2.46 -3.01
C ALA A 36 -24.74 3.82 -3.75
N VAL A 37 -24.10 4.86 -3.20
CA VAL A 37 -24.06 6.19 -3.84
C VAL A 37 -23.31 6.10 -5.17
N VAL A 38 -22.19 5.40 -5.23
CA VAL A 38 -21.44 5.22 -6.49
C VAL A 38 -22.24 4.42 -7.51
N PHE A 39 -22.90 3.31 -7.13
CA PHE A 39 -23.70 2.52 -8.05
C PHE A 39 -24.91 3.26 -8.61
N LEU A 40 -25.53 4.12 -7.80
CA LEU A 40 -26.73 4.86 -8.21
C LEU A 40 -26.39 6.16 -8.95
N PHE A 41 -25.25 6.78 -8.65
CA PHE A 41 -24.88 8.12 -9.09
C PHE A 41 -23.37 8.19 -9.44
N THR A 42 -22.87 7.30 -10.31
CA THR A 42 -21.43 7.12 -10.60
C THR A 42 -20.78 8.43 -11.05
N GLU A 43 -21.35 9.11 -12.04
CA GLU A 43 -20.77 10.34 -12.59
C GLU A 43 -20.79 11.50 -11.59
N TRP A 44 -21.90 11.69 -10.87
CA TRP A 44 -22.00 12.68 -9.80
C TRP A 44 -21.00 12.39 -8.67
N SER A 45 -20.83 11.12 -8.31
CA SER A 45 -19.86 10.69 -7.29
C SER A 45 -18.44 11.03 -7.72
N TYR A 46 -18.10 10.75 -8.98
CA TYR A 46 -16.78 11.10 -9.52
C TYR A 46 -16.54 12.62 -9.49
N GLN A 47 -17.49 13.42 -9.98
CA GLN A 47 -17.39 14.89 -9.96
C GLN A 47 -17.23 15.44 -8.53
N SER A 48 -17.98 14.89 -7.58
CA SER A 48 -17.89 15.29 -6.17
C SER A 48 -16.53 14.94 -5.55
N ILE A 49 -16.00 13.75 -5.87
CA ILE A 49 -14.65 13.32 -5.45
C ILE A 49 -13.58 14.19 -6.11
N GLU A 50 -13.73 14.57 -7.38
CA GLU A 50 -12.82 15.47 -8.09
C GLU A 50 -12.72 16.82 -7.37
N VAL A 51 -13.86 17.48 -7.13
CA VAL A 51 -13.93 18.79 -6.45
C VAL A 51 -13.30 18.70 -5.05
N LEU A 52 -13.63 17.66 -4.28
CA LEU A 52 -13.09 17.50 -2.95
C LEU A 52 -11.59 17.19 -2.97
N SER A 53 -11.13 16.38 -3.92
CA SER A 53 -9.71 16.07 -4.11
C SER A 53 -8.91 17.33 -4.48
N LEU A 54 -9.42 18.15 -5.39
CA LEU A 54 -8.82 19.45 -5.75
C LEU A 54 -8.68 20.36 -4.52
N TRP A 55 -9.72 20.44 -3.70
CA TRP A 55 -9.69 21.23 -2.47
C TRP A 55 -8.64 20.70 -1.49
N VAL A 56 -8.58 19.38 -1.27
CA VAL A 56 -7.58 18.77 -0.38
C VAL A 56 -6.17 19.03 -0.90
N ARG A 57 -5.91 18.83 -2.20
CA ARG A 57 -4.59 19.01 -2.81
C ARG A 57 -4.09 20.44 -2.70
N SER A 58 -4.98 21.42 -2.99
CA SER A 58 -4.63 22.83 -2.94
C SER A 58 -4.33 23.34 -1.52
N HIS A 59 -4.97 22.78 -0.48
CA HIS A 59 -4.80 23.25 0.90
C HIS A 59 -3.84 22.37 1.72
N PHE A 60 -3.77 21.07 1.45
CA PHE A 60 -3.04 20.11 2.26
C PHE A 60 -1.98 19.30 1.50
N GLY A 61 -1.74 19.57 0.21
CA GLY A 61 -0.75 18.83 -0.57
C GLY A 61 0.65 18.87 0.07
N TYR A 62 1.14 20.06 0.40
CA TYR A 62 2.44 20.22 1.08
C TYR A 62 2.46 19.65 2.51
N PHE A 63 1.30 19.52 3.17
CA PHE A 63 1.24 18.82 4.47
C PHE A 63 1.62 17.34 4.33
N TYR A 64 1.18 16.67 3.27
CA TYR A 64 1.61 15.30 2.99
C TYR A 64 3.13 15.22 2.77
N LEU A 65 3.68 16.14 1.99
CA LEU A 65 5.12 16.18 1.69
C LEU A 65 5.95 16.32 2.97
N TYR A 66 5.64 17.31 3.78
CA TYR A 66 6.38 17.58 5.03
C TYR A 66 6.13 16.54 6.11
N LEU A 67 4.94 15.92 6.13
CA LEU A 67 4.67 14.78 7.02
C LEU A 67 5.61 13.62 6.70
N GLY A 68 5.82 13.32 5.41
CA GLY A 68 6.75 12.27 4.97
C GLY A 68 8.16 12.50 5.49
N LEU A 69 8.72 13.69 5.24
CA LEU A 69 10.03 14.08 5.76
C LEU A 69 10.09 14.00 7.29
N GLY A 70 9.07 14.56 7.95
CA GLY A 70 8.97 14.55 9.41
C GLY A 70 8.98 13.13 10.00
N CYS A 71 8.29 12.19 9.36
CA CYS A 71 8.32 10.77 9.77
C CYS A 71 9.73 10.16 9.62
N VAL A 72 10.40 10.37 8.49
CA VAL A 72 11.77 9.86 8.27
C VAL A 72 12.73 10.42 9.32
N LEU A 73 12.74 11.73 9.51
CA LEU A 73 13.62 12.40 10.49
C LEU A 73 13.31 11.94 11.92
N LEU A 74 12.05 11.76 12.27
CA LEU A 74 11.64 11.26 13.59
C LEU A 74 12.15 9.84 13.82
N LEU A 75 11.99 8.94 12.86
CA LEU A 75 12.46 7.55 13.00
C LEU A 75 13.98 7.48 13.09
N LEU A 76 14.71 8.23 12.27
CA LEU A 76 16.17 8.34 12.35
C LEU A 76 16.61 8.93 13.70
N GLY A 77 15.96 10.00 14.16
CA GLY A 77 16.22 10.61 15.46
C GLY A 77 16.04 9.63 16.63
N ILE A 78 14.97 8.84 16.63
CA ILE A 78 14.76 7.79 17.63
C ILE A 78 15.82 6.70 17.51
N ALA A 79 16.16 6.26 16.30
CA ALA A 79 17.14 5.20 16.07
C ALA A 79 18.54 5.57 16.58
N VAL A 80 18.99 6.83 16.41
CA VAL A 80 20.31 7.28 16.89
C VAL A 80 20.32 7.65 18.37
N SER A 81 19.17 7.98 18.95
CA SER A 81 19.01 8.37 20.35
C SER A 81 19.23 7.19 21.32
N PRO A 82 19.33 7.43 22.64
CA PRO A 82 19.31 6.38 23.65
C PRO A 82 18.06 5.50 23.60
N TRP A 83 16.93 6.02 23.15
CA TRP A 83 15.68 5.25 23.00
C TRP A 83 15.79 4.13 21.95
N GLY A 84 16.69 4.28 20.98
CA GLY A 84 16.99 3.23 20.01
C GLY A 84 17.47 1.91 20.62
N LYS A 85 17.98 1.92 21.87
CA LYS A 85 18.41 0.72 22.60
C LYS A 85 17.24 -0.03 23.25
N LEU A 86 16.09 0.61 23.42
CA LEU A 86 14.91 -0.03 23.99
C LEU A 86 14.43 -1.16 23.08
N LYS A 87 13.88 -2.23 23.68
CA LYS A 87 13.33 -3.36 22.96
C LYS A 87 11.84 -3.21 22.72
N LEU A 88 11.39 -3.67 21.58
CA LEU A 88 9.99 -3.84 21.27
C LEU A 88 9.48 -5.12 21.96
N GLY A 89 9.14 -5.00 23.26
CA GLY A 89 8.76 -6.11 24.13
C GLY A 89 9.40 -5.97 25.53
N LYS A 90 9.61 -7.11 26.19
CA LYS A 90 10.25 -7.13 27.50
C LYS A 90 11.77 -6.85 27.38
N PRO A 91 12.43 -6.26 28.38
CA PRO A 91 13.87 -5.93 28.30
C PRO A 91 14.77 -7.11 27.93
N ASN A 92 14.47 -8.30 28.43
CA ASN A 92 15.27 -9.53 28.19
C ASN A 92 14.70 -10.40 27.07
N GLU A 93 13.68 -9.96 26.36
CA GLU A 93 13.04 -10.75 25.28
C GLU A 93 14.02 -10.89 24.10
N LYS A 94 14.14 -12.13 23.59
CA LYS A 94 14.92 -12.41 22.38
C LYS A 94 14.05 -12.20 21.15
N PRO A 95 14.62 -11.78 20.00
CA PRO A 95 13.90 -11.74 18.74
C PRO A 95 13.29 -13.10 18.41
N GLU A 96 12.02 -13.10 17.97
CA GLU A 96 11.28 -14.30 17.59
C GLU A 96 11.84 -14.93 16.29
N HIS A 97 12.38 -14.08 15.41
CA HIS A 97 12.91 -14.47 14.10
C HIS A 97 14.41 -14.18 14.01
N SER A 98 15.15 -15.04 13.29
CA SER A 98 16.55 -14.76 12.93
C SER A 98 16.65 -13.46 12.12
N LEU A 99 17.84 -12.87 12.03
CA LEU A 99 18.05 -11.62 11.27
C LEU A 99 17.64 -11.79 9.79
N TRP A 100 18.05 -12.88 9.15
CA TRP A 100 17.74 -13.15 7.75
C TRP A 100 16.26 -13.40 7.50
N ALA A 101 15.59 -14.21 8.35
CA ALA A 101 14.16 -14.44 8.23
C ALA A 101 13.36 -13.14 8.41
N TRP A 102 13.75 -12.30 9.36
CA TRP A 102 13.12 -11.00 9.58
C TRP A 102 13.34 -10.04 8.41
N ALA A 103 14.57 -9.93 7.90
CA ALA A 103 14.90 -9.10 6.74
C ALA A 103 14.09 -9.54 5.50
N SER A 104 13.99 -10.86 5.27
CA SER A 104 13.18 -11.41 4.17
C SER A 104 11.69 -11.09 4.33
N MET A 105 11.15 -11.15 5.55
CA MET A 105 9.76 -10.76 5.82
C MET A 105 9.52 -9.26 5.62
N LEU A 106 10.47 -8.39 6.02
CA LEU A 106 10.39 -6.95 5.74
C LEU A 106 10.40 -6.68 4.23
N TYR A 107 11.34 -7.30 3.51
CA TYR A 107 11.42 -7.14 2.06
C TYR A 107 10.14 -7.59 1.37
N SER A 108 9.62 -8.78 1.75
CA SER A 108 8.39 -9.33 1.16
C SER A 108 7.14 -8.48 1.41
N THR A 109 7.16 -7.64 2.45
CA THR A 109 6.05 -6.73 2.75
C THR A 109 5.90 -5.64 1.67
N GLY A 110 6.99 -5.26 1.01
CA GLY A 110 7.00 -4.32 -0.12
C GLY A 110 6.71 -4.98 -1.47
N MET A 111 6.75 -6.31 -1.54
CA MET A 111 6.51 -7.04 -2.79
C MET A 111 5.02 -7.35 -2.94
N GLY A 112 4.37 -6.72 -3.88
CA GLY A 112 2.96 -6.88 -4.16
C GLY A 112 2.63 -6.51 -5.61
N ALA A 113 1.35 -6.50 -5.98
CA ALA A 113 0.92 -6.14 -7.34
C ALA A 113 1.39 -4.72 -7.75
N GLY A 114 1.49 -3.79 -6.81
CA GLY A 114 1.91 -2.41 -7.09
C GLY A 114 3.32 -2.28 -7.68
N ILE A 115 4.27 -3.12 -7.26
CA ILE A 115 5.64 -3.06 -7.79
C ILE A 115 5.71 -3.55 -9.26
N LEU A 116 4.83 -4.51 -9.63
CA LEU A 116 4.68 -4.95 -11.02
C LEU A 116 3.97 -3.89 -11.86
N LEU A 117 2.98 -3.20 -11.29
CA LEU A 117 2.23 -2.14 -11.96
C LEU A 117 3.14 -1.02 -12.45
N ARG A 118 4.13 -0.65 -11.64
CA ARG A 118 5.01 0.50 -11.87
C ARG A 118 6.42 0.16 -12.36
N ALA A 119 6.75 -1.14 -12.47
CA ALA A 119 8.10 -1.60 -12.76
C ALA A 119 8.77 -0.92 -13.96
N VAL A 120 8.01 -0.71 -15.02
CA VAL A 120 8.46 -0.17 -16.31
C VAL A 120 7.93 1.25 -16.53
N GLN A 121 6.62 1.43 -16.40
CA GLN A 121 5.96 2.68 -16.73
C GLN A 121 6.51 3.87 -15.94
N GLU A 122 6.76 3.73 -14.64
CA GLU A 122 7.19 4.85 -13.81
C GLU A 122 8.61 5.33 -14.12
N PRO A 123 9.66 4.47 -14.15
CA PRO A 123 10.98 4.90 -14.57
C PRO A 123 10.99 5.54 -15.97
N VAL A 124 10.27 4.95 -16.92
CA VAL A 124 10.18 5.49 -18.29
C VAL A 124 9.46 6.84 -18.30
N PHE A 125 8.34 6.98 -17.58
CA PHE A 125 7.65 8.27 -17.47
C PHE A 125 8.57 9.35 -16.91
N MET A 126 9.34 9.05 -15.84
CA MET A 126 10.28 10.00 -15.22
C MET A 126 11.46 10.33 -16.14
N GLN A 127 11.91 9.42 -17.00
CA GLN A 127 12.93 9.69 -18.00
C GLN A 127 12.42 10.62 -19.09
N GLN A 128 11.20 10.37 -19.57
CA GLN A 128 10.60 11.16 -20.65
C GLN A 128 10.08 12.53 -20.16
N ASN A 129 9.75 12.63 -18.86
CA ASN A 129 9.22 13.83 -18.22
C ASN A 129 10.01 14.11 -16.92
N PRO A 130 11.27 14.55 -17.02
CA PRO A 130 12.10 14.78 -15.83
C PRO A 130 11.43 15.76 -14.86
N PRO A 131 11.31 15.43 -13.58
CA PRO A 131 10.59 16.24 -12.59
C PRO A 131 11.27 17.59 -12.33
N PHE A 132 12.58 17.67 -12.53
CA PHE A 132 13.37 18.91 -12.44
C PHE A 132 14.68 18.78 -13.22
N GLY A 133 15.36 19.91 -13.46
CA GLY A 133 16.68 19.90 -14.12
C GLY A 133 17.77 19.37 -13.19
N SER A 134 18.63 18.49 -13.69
CA SER A 134 19.74 17.90 -12.94
C SER A 134 21.02 17.90 -13.77
N ASN A 135 22.18 17.78 -13.08
CA ASN A 135 23.48 17.62 -13.71
C ASN A 135 23.82 16.13 -13.99
N THR A 136 22.88 15.22 -13.68
CA THR A 136 23.02 13.78 -13.99
C THR A 136 22.28 13.43 -15.28
N THR A 137 22.44 12.19 -15.75
CA THR A 137 21.71 11.72 -16.94
C THR A 137 20.22 11.56 -16.66
N PRO A 138 19.34 11.68 -17.67
CA PRO A 138 17.90 11.50 -17.51
C PRO A 138 17.52 10.15 -16.88
N GLU A 139 18.25 9.08 -17.20
CA GLU A 139 18.04 7.73 -16.67
C GLU A 139 18.31 7.66 -15.17
N VAL A 140 19.41 8.25 -14.72
CA VAL A 140 19.77 8.30 -13.29
C VAL A 140 18.77 9.14 -12.51
N LEU A 141 18.37 10.31 -13.05
CA LEU A 141 17.35 11.17 -12.44
C LEU A 141 15.99 10.46 -12.35
N ALA A 142 15.60 9.74 -13.40
CA ALA A 142 14.36 8.97 -13.44
C ALA A 142 14.32 7.90 -12.33
N LEU A 143 15.40 7.15 -12.18
CA LEU A 143 15.52 6.16 -11.11
C LEU A 143 15.57 6.80 -9.72
N GLU A 144 16.32 7.90 -9.56
CA GLU A 144 16.38 8.67 -8.31
C GLU A 144 14.97 9.08 -7.84
N PHE A 145 14.16 9.63 -8.77
CA PHE A 145 12.82 10.08 -8.43
C PHE A 145 11.86 8.90 -8.18
N THR A 146 12.01 7.81 -8.93
CA THR A 146 11.29 6.55 -8.66
C THR A 146 11.66 6.02 -7.26
N PHE A 147 12.94 6.05 -6.86
CA PHE A 147 13.37 5.68 -5.52
C PHE A 147 12.77 6.59 -4.45
N TYR A 148 12.61 7.89 -4.75
CA TYR A 148 11.96 8.83 -3.86
C TYR A 148 10.50 8.44 -3.58
N GLN A 149 9.76 8.01 -4.59
CA GLN A 149 8.36 7.59 -4.43
C GLN A 149 8.21 6.28 -3.62
N TRP A 150 9.19 5.36 -3.70
CA TRP A 150 9.10 4.00 -3.14
C TRP A 150 10.05 3.74 -1.95
N GLY A 151 10.87 4.73 -1.59
CA GLY A 151 11.91 4.59 -0.59
C GLY A 151 11.50 5.00 0.82
N PHE A 152 12.36 5.77 1.47
CA PHE A 152 12.31 6.05 2.91
C PHE A 152 10.96 6.58 3.39
N THR A 153 10.28 7.44 2.65
CA THR A 153 9.02 8.05 3.10
C THR A 153 7.91 7.01 3.23
N ALA A 154 7.74 6.13 2.25
CA ALA A 154 6.79 5.02 2.31
C ALA A 154 7.01 4.17 3.57
N TRP A 155 8.25 3.77 3.78
CA TRP A 155 8.64 2.91 4.90
C TRP A 155 8.64 3.64 6.23
N ALA A 156 8.82 4.96 6.25
CA ALA A 156 8.69 5.76 7.46
C ALA A 156 7.25 5.83 7.98
N PHE A 157 6.25 5.94 7.10
CA PHE A 157 4.84 5.85 7.51
C PHE A 157 4.53 4.52 8.16
N TYR A 158 4.99 3.42 7.57
CA TYR A 158 4.83 2.08 8.12
C TYR A 158 5.60 1.89 9.42
N GLY A 159 6.85 2.35 9.45
CA GLY A 159 7.73 2.24 10.61
C GLY A 159 7.25 3.05 11.82
N LEU A 160 6.71 4.25 11.60
CA LEU A 160 6.14 5.07 12.66
C LEU A 160 4.90 4.40 13.26
N PHE A 161 4.00 3.90 12.41
CA PHE A 161 2.83 3.18 12.88
C PHE A 161 3.24 1.90 13.63
N ALA A 162 4.19 1.13 13.09
CA ALA A 162 4.73 -0.07 13.73
C ALA A 162 5.35 0.21 15.09
N LEU A 163 6.11 1.30 15.22
CA LEU A 163 6.70 1.74 16.47
C LEU A 163 5.66 2.00 17.55
N ILE A 164 4.66 2.82 17.21
CA ILE A 164 3.65 3.28 18.16
C ILE A 164 2.74 2.12 18.58
N ILE A 165 2.23 1.35 17.61
CA ILE A 165 1.37 0.20 17.89
C ILE A 165 2.16 -0.93 18.56
N GLY A 166 3.37 -1.23 18.10
CA GLY A 166 4.21 -2.24 18.70
C GLY A 166 4.55 -1.94 20.17
N HIS A 167 4.82 -0.67 20.48
CA HIS A 167 5.00 -0.25 21.88
C HIS A 167 3.72 -0.45 22.70
N ALA A 168 2.56 -0.08 22.16
CA ALA A 168 1.28 -0.30 22.85
C ALA A 168 1.00 -1.80 23.08
N LEU A 169 1.25 -2.64 22.09
CA LEU A 169 1.00 -4.09 22.15
C LEU A 169 1.96 -4.80 23.11
N PHE A 170 3.27 -4.61 22.93
CA PHE A 170 4.27 -5.46 23.56
C PHE A 170 4.83 -4.87 24.86
N ALA A 171 4.96 -3.53 24.98
CA ALA A 171 5.42 -2.90 26.21
C ALA A 171 4.26 -2.60 27.18
N LYS A 172 3.07 -2.25 26.67
CA LYS A 172 1.90 -1.90 27.50
C LYS A 172 0.81 -2.97 27.52
N HIS A 173 1.01 -4.11 26.85
CA HIS A 173 0.06 -5.24 26.79
C HIS A 173 -1.37 -4.83 26.39
N GLN A 174 -1.50 -3.87 25.46
CA GLN A 174 -2.78 -3.37 24.97
C GLN A 174 -3.31 -4.27 23.85
N LYS A 175 -4.59 -4.06 23.49
CA LYS A 175 -5.26 -4.75 22.39
C LYS A 175 -4.73 -4.28 21.02
N VAL A 176 -4.95 -5.08 19.96
CA VAL A 176 -4.62 -4.73 18.58
C VAL A 176 -5.66 -3.75 18.04
N LEU A 177 -5.65 -2.53 18.57
CA LEU A 177 -6.51 -1.41 18.19
C LEU A 177 -5.68 -0.15 18.07
N VAL A 178 -6.02 0.71 17.13
CA VAL A 178 -5.32 1.98 16.94
C VAL A 178 -5.58 2.91 18.13
N SER A 179 -6.77 2.84 18.71
CA SER A 179 -7.14 3.52 19.96
C SER A 179 -6.30 3.10 21.17
N SER A 180 -5.55 2.00 21.09
CA SER A 180 -4.60 1.62 22.14
C SER A 180 -3.42 2.59 22.26
N SER A 181 -3.12 3.37 21.22
CA SER A 181 -2.06 4.38 21.20
C SER A 181 -2.45 5.73 21.79
N ILE A 182 -3.74 6.00 22.03
CA ILE A 182 -4.22 7.29 22.57
C ILE A 182 -4.13 7.34 24.10
N PRO A 183 -4.17 8.56 24.71
CA PRO A 183 -4.13 8.73 26.15
C PRO A 183 -5.26 7.97 26.88
N GLN A 184 -4.94 7.45 28.07
CA GLN A 184 -5.87 6.61 28.86
C GLN A 184 -7.24 7.26 29.09
N LYS A 185 -7.29 8.59 29.27
CA LYS A 185 -8.54 9.33 29.48
C LYS A 185 -9.57 9.24 28.32
N PHE A 186 -9.11 8.85 27.12
CA PHE A 186 -9.97 8.70 25.95
C PHE A 186 -10.34 7.23 25.65
N LYS A 187 -9.69 6.26 26.31
CA LYS A 187 -9.98 4.84 26.10
C LYS A 187 -11.39 4.48 26.54
N GLY A 188 -12.05 3.62 25.76
CA GLY A 188 -13.45 3.23 26.01
C GLY A 188 -14.49 4.29 25.68
N THR A 189 -14.10 5.43 25.12
CA THR A 189 -15.03 6.51 24.74
C THR A 189 -15.40 6.43 23.26
N LYS A 190 -16.41 7.22 22.85
CA LYS A 190 -16.77 7.40 21.43
C LYS A 190 -15.59 7.91 20.58
N ARG A 191 -14.66 8.68 21.18
CA ARG A 191 -13.45 9.17 20.50
C ARG A 191 -12.49 8.03 20.15
N ALA A 192 -12.32 7.05 21.03
CA ALA A 192 -11.54 5.85 20.74
C ALA A 192 -12.14 5.07 19.56
N ASN A 193 -13.45 4.86 19.56
CA ASN A 193 -14.13 4.20 18.44
C ASN A 193 -13.97 4.98 17.12
N ALA A 194 -14.04 6.30 17.16
CA ALA A 194 -13.84 7.14 15.96
C ALA A 194 -12.43 6.97 15.36
N VAL A 195 -11.40 6.88 16.21
CA VAL A 195 -10.03 6.60 15.79
C VAL A 195 -9.88 5.24 15.13
N ASP A 196 -10.49 4.21 15.74
CA ASP A 196 -10.46 2.86 15.16
C ASP A 196 -11.23 2.80 13.84
N ILE A 197 -12.39 3.45 13.73
CA ILE A 197 -13.17 3.57 12.48
C ILE A 197 -12.34 4.29 11.41
N LEU A 198 -11.67 5.39 11.76
CA LEU A 198 -10.82 6.13 10.84
C LEU A 198 -9.72 5.22 10.26
N ALA A 199 -9.01 4.47 11.10
CA ALA A 199 -7.97 3.55 10.65
C ALA A 199 -8.54 2.41 9.78
N ILE A 200 -9.71 1.87 10.13
CA ILE A 200 -10.41 0.85 9.35
C ILE A 200 -10.75 1.39 7.95
N ILE A 201 -11.40 2.54 7.88
CA ILE A 201 -11.84 3.14 6.60
C ILE A 201 -10.62 3.47 5.72
N THR A 202 -9.58 4.10 6.30
CA THR A 202 -8.33 4.39 5.58
C THR A 202 -7.71 3.10 5.01
N THR A 203 -7.62 2.03 5.80
CA THR A 203 -7.09 0.73 5.36
C THR A 203 -7.95 0.12 4.24
N VAL A 204 -9.27 0.19 4.35
CA VAL A 204 -10.17 -0.36 3.32
C VAL A 204 -9.98 0.38 2.00
N PHE A 205 -9.90 1.71 2.00
CA PHE A 205 -9.67 2.45 0.76
C PHE A 205 -8.30 2.14 0.13
N GLY A 206 -7.25 1.96 0.92
CA GLY A 206 -5.95 1.46 0.42
C GLY A 206 -6.08 0.07 -0.22
N LEU A 207 -6.82 -0.83 0.40
CA LEU A 207 -7.02 -2.20 -0.10
C LEU A 207 -7.83 -2.24 -1.40
N ILE A 208 -8.99 -1.58 -1.45
CA ILE A 208 -9.82 -1.56 -2.67
C ILE A 208 -9.12 -0.88 -3.84
N ALA A 209 -8.25 0.12 -3.54
CA ALA A 209 -7.38 0.73 -4.52
C ALA A 209 -6.41 -0.29 -5.13
N ALA A 210 -5.72 -1.08 -4.30
CA ALA A 210 -4.81 -2.10 -4.80
C ALA A 210 -5.52 -3.21 -5.60
N ILE A 211 -6.72 -3.63 -5.17
CA ILE A 211 -7.50 -4.63 -5.92
C ILE A 211 -7.97 -4.04 -7.25
N GLY A 212 -8.49 -2.82 -7.26
CA GLY A 212 -8.95 -2.13 -8.47
C GLY A 212 -7.82 -1.96 -9.49
N LEU A 213 -6.67 -1.45 -9.05
CA LEU A 213 -5.48 -1.29 -9.90
C LEU A 213 -4.95 -2.63 -10.41
N GLY A 214 -4.86 -3.63 -9.54
CA GLY A 214 -4.36 -4.94 -9.94
C GLY A 214 -5.29 -5.68 -10.90
N THR A 215 -6.61 -5.58 -10.74
CA THR A 215 -7.57 -6.16 -11.70
C THR A 215 -7.55 -5.44 -13.04
N ALA A 216 -7.39 -4.10 -13.05
CA ALA A 216 -7.19 -3.34 -14.27
C ALA A 216 -5.88 -3.72 -14.99
N GLN A 217 -4.80 -3.97 -14.22
CA GLN A 217 -3.54 -4.45 -14.77
C GLN A 217 -3.67 -5.86 -15.39
N ILE A 218 -4.40 -6.77 -14.74
CA ILE A 218 -4.68 -8.09 -15.33
C ILE A 218 -5.47 -7.93 -16.64
N THR A 219 -6.47 -7.04 -16.67
CA THR A 219 -7.22 -6.74 -17.90
C THR A 219 -6.30 -6.21 -19.00
N GLY A 220 -5.40 -5.27 -18.67
CA GLY A 220 -4.40 -4.77 -19.61
C GLY A 220 -3.47 -5.87 -20.14
N GLY A 221 -3.04 -6.79 -19.27
CA GLY A 221 -2.27 -7.97 -19.65
C GLY A 221 -3.03 -8.91 -20.59
N LEU A 222 -4.30 -9.17 -20.30
CA LEU A 222 -5.15 -9.98 -21.19
C LEU A 222 -5.34 -9.30 -22.54
N ASN A 223 -5.56 -7.97 -22.57
CA ASN A 223 -5.64 -7.20 -23.81
C ASN A 223 -4.39 -7.37 -24.66
N HIS A 224 -3.20 -7.27 -24.03
CA HIS A 224 -1.94 -7.45 -24.72
C HIS A 224 -1.75 -8.88 -25.25
N VAL A 225 -1.98 -9.90 -24.42
CA VAL A 225 -1.76 -11.31 -24.78
C VAL A 225 -2.72 -11.78 -25.87
N PHE A 226 -3.99 -11.40 -25.77
CA PHE A 226 -5.04 -11.84 -26.71
C PHE A 226 -5.27 -10.87 -27.87
N GLN A 227 -4.51 -9.76 -27.93
CA GLN A 227 -4.68 -8.70 -28.95
C GLN A 227 -6.15 -8.26 -29.08
N SER A 228 -6.80 -8.04 -27.94
CA SER A 228 -8.24 -7.75 -27.82
C SER A 228 -8.46 -6.56 -26.89
N GLU A 229 -9.57 -5.87 -27.05
CA GLU A 229 -9.97 -4.77 -26.19
C GLU A 229 -11.04 -5.22 -25.19
N PHE A 230 -10.61 -5.87 -24.11
CA PHE A 230 -11.50 -6.18 -23.00
C PHE A 230 -11.81 -4.92 -22.21
N GLY A 231 -13.07 -4.58 -22.10
CA GLY A 231 -13.54 -3.39 -21.36
C GLY A 231 -13.69 -3.64 -19.87
N VAL A 232 -14.33 -2.66 -19.20
CA VAL A 232 -14.58 -2.66 -17.74
C VAL A 232 -15.29 -3.93 -17.24
N THR A 233 -16.13 -4.57 -18.08
CA THR A 233 -16.86 -5.79 -17.71
C THR A 233 -15.89 -6.91 -17.28
N ILE A 234 -14.78 -7.09 -18.00
CA ILE A 234 -13.77 -8.11 -17.65
C ILE A 234 -13.06 -7.72 -16.35
N THR A 235 -12.74 -6.44 -16.15
CA THR A 235 -12.15 -5.96 -14.88
C THR A 235 -13.09 -6.24 -13.69
N LEU A 236 -14.40 -6.01 -13.84
CA LEU A 236 -15.40 -6.33 -12.81
C LEU A 236 -15.50 -7.84 -12.54
N LEU A 237 -15.50 -8.66 -13.59
CA LEU A 237 -15.53 -10.12 -13.46
C LEU A 237 -14.25 -10.66 -12.79
N LEU A 238 -13.09 -10.11 -13.09
CA LEU A 238 -11.83 -10.45 -12.43
C LEU A 238 -11.86 -10.07 -10.95
N ALA A 239 -12.36 -8.88 -10.61
CA ALA A 239 -12.51 -8.45 -9.21
C ALA A 239 -13.46 -9.39 -8.45
N LEU A 240 -14.57 -9.80 -9.08
CA LEU A 240 -15.50 -10.77 -8.51
C LEU A 240 -14.84 -12.13 -8.30
N LEU A 241 -14.10 -12.64 -9.30
CA LEU A 241 -13.41 -13.94 -9.24
C LEU A 241 -12.36 -13.96 -8.12
N ILE A 242 -11.49 -12.94 -8.08
CA ILE A 242 -10.42 -12.82 -7.07
C ILE A 242 -11.02 -12.74 -5.67
N SER A 243 -12.07 -11.92 -5.50
CA SER A 243 -12.76 -11.81 -4.20
C SER A 243 -13.48 -13.10 -3.82
N ALA A 244 -14.04 -13.83 -4.78
CA ALA A 244 -14.66 -15.13 -4.54
C ALA A 244 -13.62 -16.18 -4.09
N ILE A 245 -12.44 -16.22 -4.72
CA ILE A 245 -11.34 -17.11 -4.31
C ILE A 245 -10.90 -16.77 -2.88
N ALA A 246 -10.70 -15.48 -2.56
CA ALA A 246 -10.35 -15.03 -1.22
C ALA A 246 -11.46 -15.37 -0.19
N PHE A 247 -12.73 -15.16 -0.55
CA PHE A 247 -13.87 -15.54 0.29
C PHE A 247 -13.91 -17.05 0.60
N VAL A 248 -13.71 -17.88 -0.42
CA VAL A 248 -13.65 -19.35 -0.26
C VAL A 248 -12.47 -19.75 0.63
N SER A 249 -11.32 -19.12 0.46
CA SER A 249 -10.13 -19.32 1.31
C SER A 249 -10.46 -19.03 2.78
N VAL A 250 -11.06 -17.88 3.06
CA VAL A 250 -11.52 -17.51 4.42
C VAL A 250 -12.57 -18.49 4.94
N TRP A 251 -13.51 -18.92 4.08
CA TRP A 251 -14.57 -19.86 4.47
C TRP A 251 -14.00 -21.22 4.87
N LEU A 252 -13.06 -21.74 4.11
CA LEU A 252 -12.42 -23.04 4.37
C LEU A 252 -11.39 -22.98 5.49
N GLY A 253 -10.87 -21.80 5.82
CA GLY A 253 -9.82 -21.61 6.82
C GLY A 253 -8.47 -22.16 6.34
N VAL A 254 -8.12 -21.89 5.07
CA VAL A 254 -6.92 -22.45 4.41
C VAL A 254 -5.67 -21.60 4.73
N ASP A 255 -5.42 -21.26 6.01
CA ASP A 255 -4.27 -20.45 6.43
C ASP A 255 -2.91 -21.01 5.96
N LYS A 256 -2.77 -22.34 5.92
CA LYS A 256 -1.55 -23.01 5.42
C LYS A 256 -1.37 -22.82 3.91
N GLY A 257 -2.45 -22.82 3.13
CA GLY A 257 -2.43 -22.63 1.68
C GLY A 257 -1.95 -21.25 1.31
N ILE A 258 -2.48 -20.20 1.96
CA ILE A 258 -2.09 -18.81 1.71
C ILE A 258 -0.61 -18.56 2.00
N LYS A 259 -0.06 -19.14 3.07
CA LYS A 259 1.39 -19.07 3.33
C LYS A 259 2.22 -19.66 2.21
N GLN A 260 1.76 -20.77 1.58
CA GLN A 260 2.47 -21.36 0.44
C GLN A 260 2.37 -20.50 -0.82
N ILE A 261 1.18 -19.93 -1.10
CA ILE A 261 0.99 -19.00 -2.22
C ILE A 261 1.88 -17.78 -2.04
N SER A 262 1.97 -17.20 -0.83
CA SER A 262 2.84 -16.04 -0.56
C SER A 262 4.33 -16.37 -0.79
N LYS A 263 4.79 -17.57 -0.39
CA LYS A 263 6.16 -18.01 -0.67
C LYS A 263 6.40 -18.19 -2.17
N PHE A 264 5.44 -18.78 -2.88
CA PHE A 264 5.48 -18.92 -4.34
C PHE A 264 5.56 -17.55 -5.02
N ASN A 265 4.75 -16.59 -4.61
CA ASN A 265 4.78 -15.23 -5.14
C ASN A 265 6.16 -14.59 -5.02
N ILE A 266 6.78 -14.66 -3.83
CA ILE A 266 8.12 -14.12 -3.60
C ILE A 266 9.15 -14.82 -4.50
N LEU A 267 9.12 -16.14 -4.57
CA LEU A 267 10.03 -16.91 -5.39
C LEU A 267 9.92 -16.54 -6.88
N VAL A 268 8.69 -16.50 -7.41
CA VAL A 268 8.44 -16.17 -8.81
C VAL A 268 8.84 -14.72 -9.11
N THR A 269 8.56 -13.78 -8.22
CA THR A 269 8.99 -12.39 -8.36
C THR A 269 10.51 -12.27 -8.42
N LEU A 270 11.24 -12.99 -7.56
CA LEU A 270 12.71 -13.01 -7.58
C LEU A 270 13.26 -13.70 -8.84
N LEU A 271 12.59 -14.73 -9.35
CA LEU A 271 12.97 -15.38 -10.61
C LEU A 271 12.75 -14.45 -11.80
N LEU A 272 11.65 -13.70 -11.85
CA LEU A 272 11.44 -12.68 -12.89
C LEU A 272 12.50 -11.58 -12.83
N LEU A 273 12.81 -11.08 -11.62
CA LEU A 273 13.87 -10.09 -11.41
C LEU A 273 15.23 -10.62 -11.90
N ALA A 274 15.60 -11.85 -11.50
CA ALA A 274 16.85 -12.48 -11.91
C ALA A 274 16.89 -12.72 -13.42
N PHE A 275 15.77 -13.13 -14.02
CA PHE A 275 15.67 -13.34 -15.47
C PHE A 275 15.95 -12.03 -16.23
N VAL A 276 15.30 -10.93 -15.88
CA VAL A 276 15.54 -9.64 -16.53
C VAL A 276 16.99 -9.19 -16.30
N PHE A 277 17.47 -9.26 -15.06
CA PHE A 277 18.84 -8.85 -14.71
C PHE A 277 19.91 -9.57 -15.54
N VAL A 278 19.77 -10.88 -15.74
CA VAL A 278 20.76 -11.68 -16.50
C VAL A 278 20.64 -11.51 -18.02
N ASN A 279 19.44 -11.17 -18.52
CA ASN A 279 19.21 -10.94 -19.96
C ASN A 279 19.34 -9.48 -20.40
N SER A 280 19.75 -8.58 -19.50
CA SER A 280 20.01 -7.16 -19.76
C SER A 280 21.48 -6.82 -19.44
N ASN A 281 21.89 -5.58 -19.65
CA ASN A 281 23.24 -5.15 -19.29
C ASN A 281 23.41 -5.02 -17.77
N MET A 282 23.90 -6.06 -17.13
CA MET A 282 24.13 -6.11 -15.68
C MET A 282 25.05 -4.98 -15.19
N GLY A 283 26.03 -4.57 -16.00
CA GLY A 283 26.98 -3.50 -15.67
C GLY A 283 26.26 -2.15 -15.53
N ASP A 284 25.43 -1.82 -16.51
CA ASP A 284 24.69 -0.55 -16.53
C ASP A 284 23.60 -0.53 -15.45
N ILE A 285 22.95 -1.66 -15.18
CA ILE A 285 21.99 -1.79 -14.08
C ILE A 285 22.66 -1.50 -12.73
N LEU A 286 23.83 -2.13 -12.45
CA LEU A 286 24.53 -1.93 -11.19
C LEU A 286 25.07 -0.50 -11.05
N LEU A 287 25.56 0.07 -12.14
CA LEU A 287 26.05 1.45 -12.17
C LEU A 287 24.91 2.45 -11.92
N SER A 288 23.78 2.27 -12.60
CA SER A 288 22.58 3.10 -12.44
C SER A 288 21.99 2.97 -11.03
N PHE A 289 21.91 1.75 -10.49
CA PHE A 289 21.53 1.51 -9.09
C PHE A 289 22.41 2.28 -8.11
N GLY A 290 23.73 2.21 -8.28
CA GLY A 290 24.68 2.90 -7.40
C GLY A 290 24.57 4.43 -7.50
N LYS A 291 24.55 4.97 -8.72
CA LYS A 291 24.43 6.41 -8.97
C LYS A 291 23.10 6.96 -8.47
N ALA A 292 21.98 6.37 -8.86
CA ALA A 292 20.66 6.83 -8.45
C ALA A 292 20.46 6.72 -6.92
N SER A 293 20.96 5.65 -6.28
CA SER A 293 20.93 5.51 -4.81
C SER A 293 21.76 6.61 -4.12
N TRP A 294 22.92 6.97 -4.67
CA TRP A 294 23.73 8.06 -4.14
C TRP A 294 23.03 9.40 -4.27
N HIS A 295 22.50 9.74 -5.44
CA HIS A 295 21.74 10.96 -5.67
C HIS A 295 20.54 11.04 -4.75
N TYR A 296 19.76 9.95 -4.66
CA TYR A 296 18.62 9.88 -3.74
C TYR A 296 18.99 10.21 -2.28
N LEU A 297 20.12 9.68 -1.79
CA LEU A 297 20.56 9.97 -0.41
C LEU A 297 20.96 11.43 -0.22
N MET A 298 21.63 12.02 -1.20
CA MET A 298 22.09 13.42 -1.14
C MET A 298 20.93 14.40 -1.29
N ASP A 299 20.00 14.10 -2.17
CA ASP A 299 18.93 15.00 -2.60
C ASP A 299 17.61 14.73 -1.89
N PHE A 300 17.53 13.70 -1.02
CA PHE A 300 16.31 13.29 -0.30
C PHE A 300 15.65 14.45 0.46
N VAL A 301 16.41 15.23 1.23
CA VAL A 301 15.86 16.34 2.01
C VAL A 301 15.42 17.50 1.10
N PRO A 302 16.22 18.01 0.15
CA PRO A 302 15.76 19.03 -0.81
C PRO A 302 14.52 18.62 -1.60
N MET A 303 14.45 17.38 -2.11
CA MET A 303 13.27 16.85 -2.79
C MET A 303 12.04 16.81 -1.86
N SER A 304 12.25 16.44 -0.59
CA SER A 304 11.17 16.35 0.41
C SER A 304 10.62 17.69 0.88
N ILE A 305 11.29 18.82 0.60
CA ILE A 305 10.77 20.16 0.85
C ILE A 305 10.40 20.91 -0.42
N ALA A 306 10.68 20.33 -1.60
CA ALA A 306 10.37 20.85 -2.92
C ALA A 306 10.79 22.33 -3.06
N VAL A 307 12.11 22.61 -2.93
CA VAL A 307 12.63 23.99 -2.99
C VAL A 307 13.67 24.15 -4.09
N GLY A 308 13.66 25.34 -4.70
CA GLY A 308 14.63 25.71 -5.72
C GLY A 308 14.56 24.77 -6.92
N ARG A 309 15.71 24.23 -7.34
CA ARG A 309 15.77 23.30 -8.47
C ARG A 309 15.07 21.96 -8.24
N TYR A 310 14.79 21.62 -6.99
CA TYR A 310 14.12 20.36 -6.60
C TYR A 310 12.59 20.48 -6.50
N ASP A 311 12.04 21.61 -6.93
CA ASP A 311 10.59 21.80 -7.03
C ASP A 311 10.11 21.31 -8.40
N PRO A 312 9.40 20.16 -8.46
CA PRO A 312 8.89 19.64 -9.73
C PRO A 312 7.62 20.34 -10.21
N GLY A 313 7.13 21.31 -9.46
CA GLY A 313 5.87 21.98 -9.70
C GLY A 313 4.65 21.29 -9.08
N ILE A 314 3.62 22.09 -8.84
CA ILE A 314 2.42 21.62 -8.11
C ILE A 314 1.66 20.52 -8.84
N ASP A 315 1.60 20.57 -10.17
CA ASP A 315 0.90 19.57 -10.96
C ASP A 315 1.58 18.20 -10.82
N PHE A 316 2.91 18.15 -10.95
CA PHE A 316 3.68 16.95 -10.75
C PHE A 316 3.56 16.40 -9.31
N LEU A 317 3.70 17.28 -8.31
CA LEU A 317 3.53 16.88 -6.91
C LEU A 317 2.15 16.28 -6.66
N THR A 318 1.13 16.83 -7.28
CA THR A 318 -0.27 16.41 -7.17
C THR A 318 -0.48 15.00 -7.75
N ASP A 319 0.00 14.76 -8.97
CA ASP A 319 -0.29 13.54 -9.71
C ASP A 319 0.60 12.37 -9.28
N TRP A 320 1.75 12.69 -8.66
CA TRP A 320 2.73 11.69 -8.23
C TRP A 320 2.92 11.68 -6.71
N THR A 321 3.60 12.66 -6.14
CA THR A 321 4.10 12.60 -4.77
C THR A 321 2.98 12.62 -3.72
N PHE A 322 2.00 13.52 -3.84
CA PHE A 322 0.90 13.60 -2.88
C PHE A 322 0.03 12.34 -2.94
N TYR A 323 -0.20 11.81 -4.13
CA TYR A 323 -0.87 10.53 -4.31
C TYR A 323 -0.10 9.38 -3.65
N TYR A 324 1.20 9.26 -3.90
CA TYR A 324 2.01 8.20 -3.30
C TYR A 324 2.00 8.27 -1.78
N TRP A 325 2.14 9.47 -1.20
CA TRP A 325 2.08 9.62 0.26
C TRP A 325 0.70 9.24 0.81
N ALA A 326 -0.36 9.63 0.14
CA ALA A 326 -1.72 9.22 0.48
C ALA A 326 -1.90 7.69 0.42
N PHE A 327 -1.36 7.05 -0.62
CA PHE A 327 -1.40 5.60 -0.80
C PHE A 327 -0.65 4.88 0.33
N TRP A 328 0.58 5.30 0.63
CA TRP A 328 1.35 4.69 1.71
C TRP A 328 0.71 4.88 3.08
N LEU A 329 0.14 6.05 3.36
CA LEU A 329 -0.63 6.31 4.58
C LEU A 329 -1.85 5.38 4.70
N ALA A 330 -2.54 5.10 3.60
CA ALA A 330 -3.68 4.18 3.60
C ALA A 330 -3.29 2.74 3.98
N TRP A 331 -2.07 2.32 3.64
CA TRP A 331 -1.53 1.00 4.00
C TRP A 331 -0.86 0.95 5.37
N ALA A 332 -0.55 2.09 5.99
CA ALA A 332 0.21 2.15 7.24
C ALA A 332 -0.41 1.35 8.41
N PRO A 333 -1.75 1.36 8.65
CA PRO A 333 -2.31 0.58 9.75
C PRO A 333 -2.15 -0.93 9.56
N PHE A 334 -2.32 -1.42 8.33
CA PHE A 334 -2.16 -2.83 7.99
C PHE A 334 -0.69 -3.27 8.07
N THR A 335 0.17 -2.61 7.30
CA THR A 335 1.59 -2.95 7.16
C THR A 335 2.34 -2.76 8.49
N GLY A 336 2.03 -1.68 9.21
CA GLY A 336 2.68 -1.39 10.48
C GLY A 336 2.38 -2.41 11.57
N ILE A 337 1.17 -2.97 11.65
CA ILE A 337 0.87 -4.08 12.58
C ILE A 337 1.72 -5.30 12.25
N PHE A 338 1.84 -5.64 10.96
CA PHE A 338 2.67 -6.76 10.54
C PHE A 338 4.14 -6.54 10.93
N ILE A 339 4.70 -5.37 10.60
CA ILE A 339 6.08 -5.00 10.96
C ILE A 339 6.29 -5.06 12.47
N ALA A 340 5.37 -4.53 13.27
CA ALA A 340 5.44 -4.58 14.72
C ALA A 340 5.53 -6.03 15.23
N ARG A 341 4.69 -6.92 14.71
CA ARG A 341 4.63 -8.34 15.13
C ARG A 341 5.91 -9.09 14.82
N ILE A 342 6.44 -8.96 13.59
CA ILE A 342 7.67 -9.67 13.20
C ILE A 342 8.93 -9.09 13.87
N SER A 343 8.84 -7.87 14.41
CA SER A 343 9.96 -7.16 15.04
C SER A 343 10.01 -7.31 16.58
N ARG A 344 9.12 -8.11 17.16
CA ARG A 344 9.08 -8.38 18.59
C ARG A 344 10.43 -8.87 19.12
N GLY A 345 10.88 -8.33 20.23
CA GLY A 345 12.18 -8.64 20.87
C GLY A 345 13.40 -7.95 20.24
N ARG A 346 13.25 -7.22 19.11
CA ARG A 346 14.32 -6.40 18.53
C ARG A 346 14.41 -5.06 19.23
N THR A 347 15.58 -4.41 19.13
CA THR A 347 15.72 -3.01 19.57
C THR A 347 14.99 -2.09 18.61
N LEU A 348 14.52 -0.93 19.10
CA LEU A 348 13.89 0.08 18.24
C LEU A 348 14.83 0.51 17.11
N ARG A 349 16.13 0.68 17.39
CA ARG A 349 17.15 0.98 16.37
C ARG A 349 17.17 -0.06 15.26
N GLN A 350 17.24 -1.35 15.60
CA GLN A 350 17.23 -2.43 14.61
C GLN A 350 15.96 -2.41 13.78
N MET A 351 14.78 -2.25 14.43
CA MET A 351 13.50 -2.21 13.74
C MET A 351 13.43 -1.01 12.79
N LEU A 352 13.72 0.20 13.28
CA LEU A 352 13.53 1.42 12.50
C LEU A 352 14.49 1.51 11.32
N LEU A 353 15.79 1.22 11.54
CA LEU A 353 16.75 1.18 10.43
C LEU A 353 16.46 0.05 9.46
N GLY A 354 16.08 -1.12 9.95
CA GLY A 354 15.72 -2.25 9.09
C GLY A 354 14.50 -1.96 8.22
N VAL A 355 13.46 -1.33 8.77
CA VAL A 355 12.25 -0.93 8.02
C VAL A 355 12.55 0.15 6.97
N LEU A 356 13.42 1.11 7.28
CA LEU A 356 13.79 2.16 6.31
C LEU A 356 14.69 1.62 5.19
N VAL A 357 15.70 0.80 5.54
CA VAL A 357 16.78 0.46 4.61
C VAL A 357 16.49 -0.80 3.80
N ILE A 358 16.07 -1.91 4.46
CA ILE A 358 16.00 -3.22 3.79
C ILE A 358 15.00 -3.22 2.62
N PRO A 359 13.74 -2.81 2.82
CA PRO A 359 12.81 -2.81 1.71
C PRO A 359 13.12 -1.74 0.66
N SER A 360 13.62 -0.56 1.08
CA SER A 360 14.01 0.50 0.14
C SER A 360 15.10 0.03 -0.81
N LEU A 361 16.16 -0.61 -0.32
CA LEU A 361 17.20 -1.16 -1.19
C LEU A 361 16.66 -2.23 -2.14
N GLY A 362 15.73 -3.05 -1.66
CA GLY A 362 15.08 -4.05 -2.50
C GLY A 362 14.26 -3.43 -3.63
N THR A 363 13.47 -2.38 -3.35
CA THR A 363 12.70 -1.67 -4.37
C THR A 363 13.61 -0.87 -5.31
N PHE A 364 14.68 -0.26 -4.82
CA PHE A 364 15.66 0.45 -5.65
C PHE A 364 16.32 -0.49 -6.66
N PHE A 365 16.74 -1.67 -6.20
CA PHE A 365 17.31 -2.67 -7.10
C PHE A 365 16.28 -3.17 -8.12
N TRP A 366 15.02 -3.40 -7.71
CA TRP A 366 13.93 -3.75 -8.60
C TRP A 366 13.75 -2.73 -9.72
N PHE A 367 13.60 -1.45 -9.38
CA PHE A 367 13.39 -0.39 -10.37
C PHE A 367 14.65 -0.12 -11.22
N SER A 368 15.84 -0.36 -10.69
CA SER A 368 17.07 -0.30 -11.49
C SER A 368 17.09 -1.39 -12.53
N VAL A 369 16.71 -2.62 -12.20
CA VAL A 369 16.68 -3.73 -13.17
C VAL A 369 15.65 -3.44 -14.27
N PHE A 370 14.40 -3.18 -13.92
CA PHE A 370 13.34 -2.99 -14.90
C PHE A 370 13.45 -1.65 -15.64
N GLY A 371 13.81 -0.57 -14.95
CA GLY A 371 13.93 0.76 -15.51
C GLY A 371 15.11 0.86 -16.48
N THR A 372 16.32 0.46 -16.07
CA THR A 372 17.49 0.49 -16.97
C THR A 372 17.27 -0.38 -18.20
N SER A 373 16.72 -1.59 -18.02
CA SER A 373 16.41 -2.45 -19.15
C SER A 373 15.34 -1.86 -20.09
N ALA A 374 14.36 -1.13 -19.55
CA ALA A 374 13.37 -0.45 -20.38
C ALA A 374 13.98 0.72 -21.17
N PHE A 375 14.95 1.44 -20.59
CA PHE A 375 15.68 2.50 -21.29
C PHE A 375 16.50 1.92 -22.46
N GLU A 376 17.19 0.79 -22.27
CA GLU A 376 17.92 0.08 -23.32
C GLU A 376 16.99 -0.39 -24.46
N ILE A 377 15.80 -0.89 -24.12
CA ILE A 377 14.78 -1.29 -25.10
C ILE A 377 14.34 -0.08 -25.93
N ILE A 378 14.02 1.06 -25.30
CA ILE A 378 13.64 2.30 -25.99
C ILE A 378 14.75 2.77 -26.93
N GLU A 379 16.02 2.73 -26.47
CA GLU A 379 17.17 3.09 -27.30
C GLU A 379 17.28 2.17 -28.52
N SER A 380 17.05 0.86 -28.35
CA SER A 380 17.07 -0.11 -29.44
C SER A 380 15.98 0.11 -30.49
N TRP A 381 14.83 0.67 -30.10
CA TRP A 381 13.76 1.03 -31.03
C TRP A 381 14.09 2.27 -31.88
N GLY A 382 15.03 3.10 -31.44
CA GLY A 382 15.45 4.34 -32.12
C GLY A 382 14.41 5.48 -32.05
N SER A 383 13.19 5.20 -31.69
CA SER A 383 12.13 6.19 -31.42
C SER A 383 11.14 5.63 -30.41
N TYR A 384 10.64 6.48 -29.53
CA TYR A 384 9.63 6.11 -28.51
C TYR A 384 8.31 6.79 -28.83
N GLN A 385 7.25 6.01 -29.01
CA GLN A 385 5.88 6.43 -29.35
C GLN A 385 4.92 6.26 -28.16
N ASN A 386 5.45 6.30 -26.92
CA ASN A 386 4.69 6.11 -25.70
C ASN A 386 4.18 4.65 -25.49
N GLU A 387 4.91 3.66 -25.99
CA GLU A 387 4.55 2.23 -25.86
C GLU A 387 4.41 1.79 -24.40
N PHE A 388 5.26 2.29 -23.51
CA PHE A 388 5.18 2.03 -22.06
C PHE A 388 4.29 3.02 -21.30
N GLY A 389 3.53 3.89 -21.97
CA GLY A 389 2.75 4.95 -21.34
C GLY A 389 1.61 4.44 -20.45
N SER A 390 0.98 3.32 -20.81
CA SER A 390 -0.07 2.73 -19.99
C SER A 390 0.51 1.93 -18.82
N VAL A 391 0.15 2.33 -17.59
CA VAL A 391 0.52 1.62 -16.36
C VAL A 391 -0.02 0.18 -16.32
N PHE A 392 -1.12 -0.09 -17.01
CA PHE A 392 -1.76 -1.41 -16.99
C PHE A 392 -1.16 -2.41 -17.97
N SER A 393 -0.49 -1.95 -19.05
CA SER A 393 0.05 -2.83 -20.09
C SER A 393 1.58 -2.81 -20.20
N SER A 394 2.26 -1.79 -19.67
CA SER A 394 3.70 -1.55 -19.86
C SER A 394 4.57 -2.77 -19.56
N ILE A 395 4.34 -3.49 -18.45
CA ILE A 395 5.14 -4.66 -18.09
C ILE A 395 4.96 -5.83 -19.08
N PHE A 396 3.79 -5.97 -19.67
CA PHE A 396 3.51 -7.02 -20.65
C PHE A 396 4.15 -6.73 -22.00
N ILE A 397 4.15 -5.45 -22.41
CA ILE A 397 4.88 -4.97 -23.59
C ILE A 397 6.39 -5.16 -23.38
N PHE A 398 6.90 -4.79 -22.21
CA PHE A 398 8.31 -4.98 -21.83
C PHE A 398 8.74 -6.45 -21.93
N PHE A 399 7.97 -7.39 -21.41
CA PHE A 399 8.26 -8.81 -21.55
C PHE A 399 8.10 -9.31 -22.99
N GLY A 400 7.40 -8.57 -23.84
CA GLY A 400 7.33 -8.84 -25.28
C GLY A 400 8.69 -8.78 -25.97
N GLU A 401 9.63 -7.97 -25.47
CA GLU A 401 10.97 -7.80 -26.00
C GLU A 401 11.96 -8.90 -25.54
N TYR A 402 11.53 -9.81 -24.68
CA TYR A 402 12.36 -10.89 -24.16
C TYR A 402 12.00 -12.25 -24.76
N PRO A 403 12.96 -13.20 -24.83
CA PRO A 403 12.64 -14.58 -25.18
C PRO A 403 11.62 -15.16 -24.21
N PHE A 404 10.76 -16.04 -24.71
CA PHE A 404 9.65 -16.65 -23.95
C PHE A 404 8.55 -15.66 -23.49
N SER A 405 8.33 -14.57 -24.23
CA SER A 405 7.39 -13.50 -23.90
C SER A 405 6.00 -14.00 -23.46
N GLY A 406 5.41 -14.96 -24.17
CA GLY A 406 4.13 -15.55 -23.82
C GLY A 406 4.13 -16.24 -22.45
N LEU A 407 5.21 -16.94 -22.09
CA LEU A 407 5.38 -17.57 -20.78
C LEU A 407 5.55 -16.50 -19.68
N LEU A 408 6.38 -15.47 -19.90
CA LEU A 408 6.60 -14.39 -18.96
C LEU A 408 5.32 -13.61 -18.68
N ASN A 409 4.56 -13.29 -19.72
CA ASN A 409 3.27 -12.62 -19.60
C ASN A 409 2.24 -13.48 -18.85
N GLY A 410 2.17 -14.77 -19.14
CA GLY A 410 1.32 -15.71 -18.43
C GLY A 410 1.66 -15.85 -16.95
N ILE A 411 2.96 -15.96 -16.62
CA ILE A 411 3.47 -15.97 -15.24
C ILE A 411 3.13 -14.66 -14.52
N THR A 412 3.27 -13.52 -15.19
CA THR A 412 2.94 -12.21 -14.62
C THR A 412 1.47 -12.08 -14.27
N ILE A 413 0.56 -12.51 -15.16
CA ILE A 413 -0.88 -12.57 -14.88
C ILE A 413 -1.18 -13.47 -13.67
N LEU A 414 -0.62 -14.68 -13.63
CA LEU A 414 -0.80 -15.60 -12.51
C LEU A 414 -0.28 -15.00 -11.19
N LEU A 415 0.87 -14.33 -11.25
CA LEU A 415 1.47 -13.66 -10.10
C LEU A 415 0.60 -12.51 -9.59
N LEU A 416 0.03 -11.69 -10.48
CA LEU A 416 -0.92 -10.64 -10.13
C LEU A 416 -2.16 -11.20 -9.43
N VAL A 417 -2.79 -12.24 -10.00
CA VAL A 417 -3.95 -12.90 -9.38
C VAL A 417 -3.62 -13.39 -7.99
N SER A 418 -2.50 -14.09 -7.83
CA SER A 418 -2.10 -14.66 -6.54
C SER A 418 -1.70 -13.60 -5.51
N PHE A 419 -1.08 -12.50 -5.91
CA PHE A 419 -0.83 -11.35 -5.04
C PHE A 419 -2.13 -10.70 -4.55
N LEU A 420 -3.10 -10.50 -5.44
CA LEU A 420 -4.38 -9.91 -5.04
C LEU A 420 -5.14 -10.80 -4.07
N VAL A 421 -5.21 -12.12 -4.33
CA VAL A 421 -5.87 -13.08 -3.42
C VAL A 421 -5.22 -13.04 -2.03
N THR A 422 -3.89 -13.09 -1.94
CA THR A 422 -3.17 -13.07 -0.66
C THR A 422 -3.29 -11.72 0.06
N SER A 423 -3.34 -10.62 -0.67
CA SER A 423 -3.54 -9.27 -0.12
C SER A 423 -4.94 -9.11 0.47
N VAL A 424 -5.97 -9.55 -0.25
CA VAL A 424 -7.37 -9.53 0.23
C VAL A 424 -7.51 -10.34 1.52
N ASP A 425 -7.01 -11.58 1.53
CA ASP A 425 -7.11 -12.45 2.71
C ASP A 425 -6.42 -11.85 3.94
N SER A 426 -5.19 -11.37 3.76
CA SER A 426 -4.41 -10.76 4.84
C SER A 426 -5.06 -9.49 5.38
N ALA A 427 -5.61 -8.64 4.51
CA ALA A 427 -6.28 -7.41 4.93
C ALA A 427 -7.64 -7.69 5.59
N VAL A 428 -8.42 -8.65 5.09
CA VAL A 428 -9.65 -9.14 5.74
C VAL A 428 -9.34 -9.60 7.16
N PHE A 429 -8.22 -10.30 7.36
CA PHE A 429 -7.80 -10.74 8.69
C PHE A 429 -7.53 -9.56 9.63
N VAL A 430 -6.76 -8.55 9.20
CA VAL A 430 -6.44 -7.36 10.03
C VAL A 430 -7.68 -6.52 10.32
N LEU A 431 -8.54 -6.27 9.33
CA LEU A 431 -9.81 -5.55 9.53
C LEU A 431 -10.74 -6.29 10.51
N SER A 432 -10.72 -7.62 10.45
CA SER A 432 -11.48 -8.46 11.38
C SER A 432 -10.94 -8.38 12.80
N MET A 433 -9.60 -8.31 12.97
CA MET A 433 -9.01 -8.05 14.30
C MET A 433 -9.48 -6.72 14.88
N PHE A 434 -9.48 -5.64 14.09
CA PHE A 434 -9.96 -4.34 14.56
C PHE A 434 -11.43 -4.40 14.98
N THR A 435 -12.28 -5.03 14.18
CA THR A 435 -13.73 -5.05 14.44
C THR A 435 -14.16 -6.10 15.45
N ASP A 436 -13.34 -7.10 15.72
CA ASP A 436 -13.52 -8.06 16.83
C ASP A 436 -12.78 -7.62 18.12
N LYS A 437 -12.87 -6.31 18.43
CA LYS A 437 -12.34 -5.68 19.66
C LYS A 437 -10.84 -5.88 19.89
N GLY A 438 -10.06 -5.94 18.80
CA GLY A 438 -8.62 -6.17 18.84
C GLY A 438 -8.21 -7.62 19.16
N ASN A 439 -9.08 -8.57 18.87
CA ASN A 439 -8.80 -9.99 19.04
C ASN A 439 -7.75 -10.45 18.02
N PRO A 440 -6.59 -11.00 18.43
CA PRO A 440 -5.54 -11.47 17.51
C PRO A 440 -5.96 -12.68 16.67
N ASP A 441 -7.03 -13.40 17.07
CA ASP A 441 -7.66 -14.48 16.29
C ASP A 441 -9.16 -14.16 16.10
N PRO A 442 -9.50 -13.32 15.10
CA PRO A 442 -10.85 -12.81 14.94
C PRO A 442 -11.83 -13.87 14.47
N GLN A 443 -13.08 -13.74 14.92
CA GLN A 443 -14.15 -14.66 14.56
C GLN A 443 -14.36 -14.71 13.03
N LYS A 444 -14.60 -15.91 12.51
CA LYS A 444 -14.86 -16.15 11.07
C LYS A 444 -15.98 -15.27 10.50
N LYS A 445 -17.00 -14.93 11.29
CA LYS A 445 -18.09 -14.04 10.86
C LYS A 445 -17.60 -12.66 10.44
N HIS A 446 -16.65 -12.05 11.18
CA HIS A 446 -16.07 -10.77 10.83
C HIS A 446 -15.35 -10.87 9.48
N ARG A 447 -14.54 -11.93 9.28
CA ARG A 447 -13.80 -12.14 8.03
C ARG A 447 -14.75 -12.27 6.82
N LEU A 448 -15.84 -13.04 6.95
CA LEU A 448 -16.82 -13.19 5.87
C LEU A 448 -17.56 -11.90 5.54
N ILE A 449 -17.93 -11.12 6.55
CA ILE A 449 -18.58 -9.83 6.35
C ILE A 449 -17.61 -8.88 5.62
N TRP A 450 -16.37 -8.79 6.06
CA TRP A 450 -15.36 -7.94 5.39
C TRP A 450 -15.12 -8.33 3.94
N SER A 451 -15.03 -9.62 3.62
CA SER A 451 -14.87 -10.08 2.24
C SER A 451 -15.98 -9.57 1.30
N ILE A 452 -17.24 -9.55 1.77
CA ILE A 452 -18.38 -9.06 1.00
C ILE A 452 -18.29 -7.53 0.79
N PHE A 453 -18.03 -6.77 1.86
CA PHE A 453 -18.01 -5.30 1.78
C PHE A 453 -16.78 -4.77 1.01
N ILE A 454 -15.65 -5.44 1.08
CA ILE A 454 -14.47 -5.15 0.25
C ILE A 454 -14.80 -5.36 -1.22
N LEU A 455 -15.44 -6.47 -1.59
CA LEU A 455 -15.89 -6.70 -2.96
C LEU A 455 -16.81 -5.59 -3.45
N LEU A 456 -17.88 -5.26 -2.71
CA LEU A 456 -18.82 -4.20 -3.10
C LEU A 456 -18.12 -2.86 -3.31
N ALA A 457 -17.23 -2.48 -2.40
CA ALA A 457 -16.50 -1.22 -2.51
C ALA A 457 -15.46 -1.25 -3.65
N THR A 458 -14.85 -2.40 -3.95
CA THR A 458 -13.95 -2.57 -5.11
C THR A 458 -14.71 -2.40 -6.43
N LEU A 459 -15.88 -3.03 -6.57
CA LEU A 459 -16.71 -2.88 -7.77
C LEU A 459 -17.15 -1.42 -7.95
N ALA A 460 -17.52 -0.73 -6.86
CA ALA A 460 -17.84 0.70 -6.90
C ALA A 460 -16.63 1.54 -7.37
N LEU A 461 -15.42 1.25 -6.88
CA LEU A 461 -14.21 1.96 -7.30
C LEU A 461 -13.88 1.73 -8.78
N ILE A 462 -14.02 0.50 -9.29
CA ILE A 462 -13.80 0.20 -10.71
C ILE A 462 -14.81 0.98 -11.58
N LEU A 463 -16.05 1.08 -11.16
CA LEU A 463 -17.06 1.88 -11.87
C LEU A 463 -16.75 3.38 -11.83
N LEU A 464 -16.23 3.91 -10.73
CA LEU A 464 -15.75 5.29 -10.66
C LEU A 464 -14.65 5.57 -11.68
N GLY A 465 -13.71 4.63 -11.85
CA GLY A 465 -12.65 4.71 -12.87
C GLY A 465 -13.15 4.56 -14.32
N ASN A 466 -14.45 4.37 -14.52
CA ASN A 466 -15.08 4.32 -15.82
C ASN A 466 -16.28 5.28 -15.91
N ALA A 467 -16.32 6.29 -15.04
CA ALA A 467 -17.40 7.27 -15.00
C ALA A 467 -17.43 8.16 -16.24
N LYS A 468 -16.30 8.33 -16.92
CA LYS A 468 -16.13 9.07 -18.18
C LYS A 468 -15.10 8.37 -19.08
N PRO A 469 -15.12 8.60 -20.40
CA PRO A 469 -14.22 7.93 -21.35
C PRO A 469 -12.73 8.22 -21.13
N ASP A 470 -12.39 9.39 -20.60
CA ASP A 470 -11.04 9.88 -20.34
C ASP A 470 -10.49 9.54 -18.94
N ILE A 471 -11.24 8.75 -18.18
CA ILE A 471 -10.90 8.40 -16.79
C ILE A 471 -10.61 6.91 -16.71
N ASP A 472 -9.58 6.58 -15.94
CA ASP A 472 -9.24 5.21 -15.60
C ASP A 472 -9.31 4.94 -14.08
N VAL A 473 -9.13 3.69 -13.71
CA VAL A 473 -9.14 3.27 -12.29
C VAL A 473 -8.03 3.95 -11.50
N LEU A 474 -6.86 4.21 -12.11
CA LEU A 474 -5.74 4.89 -11.44
C LEU A 474 -6.14 6.31 -11.05
N THR A 475 -6.74 7.06 -11.96
CA THR A 475 -7.21 8.43 -11.73
C THR A 475 -8.24 8.49 -10.59
N ALA A 476 -9.21 7.57 -10.57
CA ALA A 476 -10.20 7.49 -9.49
C ALA A 476 -9.55 7.15 -8.13
N VAL A 477 -8.59 6.23 -8.12
CA VAL A 477 -7.82 5.83 -6.93
C VAL A 477 -7.03 7.02 -6.38
N GLN A 478 -6.30 7.75 -7.23
CA GLN A 478 -5.50 8.89 -6.82
C GLN A 478 -6.35 9.93 -6.06
N LYS A 479 -7.48 10.30 -6.63
CA LYS A 479 -8.39 11.30 -6.05
C LYS A 479 -9.02 10.83 -4.74
N LEU A 480 -9.46 9.58 -4.69
CA LEU A 480 -10.13 9.02 -3.52
C LEU A 480 -9.17 8.85 -2.33
N LEU A 481 -7.94 8.38 -2.58
CA LEU A 481 -6.96 8.17 -1.52
C LEU A 481 -6.47 9.46 -0.89
N ILE A 482 -6.27 10.51 -1.67
CA ILE A 482 -5.90 11.84 -1.17
C ILE A 482 -6.94 12.36 -0.17
N ILE A 483 -8.23 12.14 -0.43
CA ILE A 483 -9.30 12.54 0.50
C ILE A 483 -9.31 11.65 1.75
N THR A 484 -9.31 10.33 1.56
CA THR A 484 -9.58 9.38 2.64
C THR A 484 -8.40 9.18 3.59
N SER A 485 -7.17 9.44 3.15
CA SER A 485 -5.98 9.36 3.99
C SER A 485 -5.72 10.62 4.81
N LEU A 486 -6.26 11.79 4.43
CA LEU A 486 -5.98 13.07 5.11
C LEU A 486 -6.33 13.06 6.61
N PRO A 487 -7.52 12.61 7.04
CA PRO A 487 -7.83 12.55 8.47
C PRO A 487 -6.87 11.64 9.24
N PHE A 488 -6.43 10.54 8.61
CA PHE A 488 -5.48 9.61 9.21
C PHE A 488 -4.06 10.22 9.28
N ALA A 489 -3.67 11.03 8.29
CA ALA A 489 -2.41 11.77 8.31
C ALA A 489 -2.32 12.72 9.52
N PHE A 490 -3.37 13.48 9.81
CA PHE A 490 -3.44 14.30 11.02
C PHE A 490 -3.40 13.45 12.30
N PHE A 491 -4.10 12.32 12.28
CA PHE A 491 -4.08 11.41 13.42
C PHE A 491 -2.69 10.80 13.65
N MET A 492 -1.91 10.51 12.61
CA MET A 492 -0.52 10.06 12.74
C MET A 492 0.36 11.09 13.45
N VAL A 493 0.22 12.38 13.14
CA VAL A 493 0.93 13.45 13.86
C VAL A 493 0.55 13.45 15.34
N PHE A 494 -0.74 13.35 15.64
CA PHE A 494 -1.22 13.26 17.01
C PHE A 494 -0.66 12.03 17.74
N MET A 495 -0.68 10.87 17.14
CA MET A 495 -0.09 9.63 17.70
C MET A 495 1.40 9.79 18.00
N ALA A 496 2.16 10.38 17.07
CA ALA A 496 3.58 10.64 17.26
C ALA A 496 3.83 11.58 18.44
N ALA A 497 3.07 12.66 18.56
CA ALA A 497 3.16 13.59 19.68
C ALA A 497 2.86 12.94 21.03
N VAL A 498 1.79 12.12 21.11
CA VAL A 498 1.43 11.36 22.31
C VAL A 498 2.52 10.34 22.68
N PHE A 499 3.06 9.66 21.68
CA PHE A 499 4.14 8.68 21.88
C PHE A 499 5.39 9.37 22.48
N LEU A 500 5.83 10.48 21.88
CA LEU A 500 7.00 11.25 22.36
C LEU A 500 6.80 11.82 23.77
N SER A 501 5.58 12.30 24.08
CA SER A 501 5.28 12.81 25.44
C SER A 501 5.39 11.72 26.51
N GLY A 502 5.07 10.47 26.15
CA GLY A 502 5.19 9.32 27.05
C GLY A 502 6.64 8.95 27.40
N PHE A 503 7.62 9.26 26.53
CA PHE A 503 9.04 9.03 26.82
C PHE A 503 9.63 10.06 27.78
N LYS A 504 9.18 11.31 27.74
CA LYS A 504 9.64 12.36 28.68
C LYS A 504 9.26 12.07 30.12
N GLY A 505 8.17 11.33 30.36
CA GLY A 505 7.75 10.96 31.72
C GLY A 505 8.49 9.79 32.37
N ASN A 506 9.26 9.01 31.60
CA ASN A 506 9.99 7.83 32.09
C ASN A 506 11.49 8.09 32.33
N THR A 507 11.96 9.32 32.13
CA THR A 507 13.35 9.74 32.33
C THR A 507 13.54 10.53 33.61
N GLN A 508 12.54 10.62 34.46
CA GLN A 508 12.60 11.02 35.86
C GLN A 508 12.39 9.80 36.77
#